data_66696a870b69db5b036a1ef7b73a8c44
#
_entry.id   66696a870b69db5b036a1ef7b73a8c44
#
_cell.length_a   1.000
_cell.length_b   1.000
_cell.length_c   1.000
_cell.angle_alpha   90.00
_cell.angle_beta   90.00
_cell.angle_gamma   90.00
#
_symmetry.space_group_name_H-M   'P 1'
#
loop_
_entity.id
_entity.type
_entity.pdbx_description
1 polymer ?
#
loop_
_entity_poly.entity_id
_entity_poly.type
_entity_poly.pdbx_seq_one_letter_code
_entity_poly.pdbx_strand_id
1 'polypeptide(L)'
;MYSNIYLINVIMKLGGNMAEIDKKIIEMLQKGVTLQKIKLKFDLCDSDVVKRINALSNMGYSIGRSFNEYGVKFQVSDKIVMPLQDNINITTSNKFTFLVIADTHFGNIYDNLQLVNELYQYAQDRNIRYVFHLGDIIEGCALDNQSPSRIKKVDIHEQVDFVTKKYPKSDRVDTIYILGNHDYRCLSKGIDISKVIEHRRLDMHFAGFKSSKIIVGNKLVLLQHPFTIEKSSIYDSEIRDLYFKPQFDLILRGHTHHNGIYINEDESIVVNVPACYSSPSRKYQGAYEVEFFNDSVTLRSLILDSEPEVFSEIKYELKPKEKIKTLDSPINKFNARYNKRNNA
;
A
#
# COMPACT_ATOMS: atom_id res chain seq x y z
N MET A 1 9.24 -33.07 -6.13
CA MET A 1 8.24 -33.32 -7.19
C MET A 1 7.05 -34.15 -6.73
N TYR A 2 7.21 -35.02 -5.71
CA TYR A 2 6.13 -35.93 -5.22
C TYR A 2 5.17 -35.31 -4.20
N SER A 3 5.52 -34.23 -3.51
CA SER A 3 4.65 -33.58 -2.49
C SER A 3 3.46 -32.83 -3.10
N ASN A 4 3.61 -32.24 -4.27
CA ASN A 4 2.54 -31.48 -4.93
C ASN A 4 1.39 -32.35 -5.45
N ILE A 5 1.68 -33.59 -5.87
CA ILE A 5 0.66 -34.55 -6.35
C ILE A 5 -0.19 -35.05 -5.17
N TYR A 6 0.42 -35.16 -3.98
CA TYR A 6 -0.28 -35.61 -2.79
C TYR A 6 -1.30 -34.58 -2.27
N LEU A 7 -0.93 -33.28 -2.30
CA LEU A 7 -1.82 -32.20 -1.89
C LEU A 7 -3.02 -32.06 -2.84
N ILE A 8 -2.79 -32.14 -4.16
CA ILE A 8 -3.84 -32.12 -5.18
C ILE A 8 -4.82 -33.31 -4.99
N ASN A 9 -4.30 -34.48 -4.66
CA ASN A 9 -5.13 -35.66 -4.45
C ASN A 9 -5.91 -35.65 -3.13
N VAL A 10 -5.42 -35.00 -2.07
CA VAL A 10 -6.14 -34.82 -0.80
C VAL A 10 -7.30 -33.85 -0.95
N ILE A 11 -7.12 -32.76 -1.73
CA ILE A 11 -8.16 -31.76 -1.96
C ILE A 11 -9.25 -32.29 -2.91
N MET A 12 -8.88 -33.14 -3.87
CA MET A 12 -9.87 -33.81 -4.73
C MET A 12 -10.78 -34.77 -3.95
N LYS A 13 -10.38 -35.24 -2.78
CA LYS A 13 -11.21 -36.09 -1.91
C LYS A 13 -12.24 -35.33 -1.08
N LEU A 14 -12.19 -34.02 -1.02
CA LEU A 14 -13.15 -33.17 -0.29
C LEU A 14 -14.35 -32.70 -1.14
N GLY A 15 -14.61 -33.29 -2.29
CA GLY A 15 -15.96 -33.38 -2.86
C GLY A 15 -16.51 -32.15 -3.59
N GLY A 16 -15.67 -31.26 -4.10
CA GLY A 16 -16.12 -30.18 -5.00
C GLY A 16 -15.56 -30.37 -6.42
N ASN A 17 -16.43 -30.42 -7.43
CA ASN A 17 -16.01 -30.40 -8.83
C ASN A 17 -15.37 -29.02 -9.14
N MET A 18 -14.03 -28.94 -9.06
CA MET A 18 -13.31 -27.71 -9.39
C MET A 18 -13.45 -27.40 -10.88
N ALA A 19 -13.86 -26.16 -11.21
CA ALA A 19 -14.02 -25.75 -12.59
C ALA A 19 -12.69 -25.85 -13.36
N GLU A 20 -12.76 -26.23 -14.64
CA GLU A 20 -11.59 -26.38 -15.52
C GLU A 20 -10.71 -25.11 -15.56
N ILE A 21 -11.36 -23.95 -15.50
CA ILE A 21 -10.70 -22.65 -15.44
C ILE A 21 -9.86 -22.49 -14.16
N ASP A 22 -10.35 -22.97 -13.01
CA ASP A 22 -9.66 -22.86 -11.74
C ASP A 22 -8.40 -23.74 -11.69
N LYS A 23 -8.43 -24.90 -12.32
CA LYS A 23 -7.25 -25.76 -12.50
C LYS A 23 -6.15 -25.03 -13.28
N LYS A 24 -6.51 -24.39 -14.38
CA LYS A 24 -5.58 -23.59 -15.20
C LYS A 24 -5.05 -22.37 -14.45
N ILE A 25 -5.86 -21.74 -13.60
CA ILE A 25 -5.42 -20.64 -12.74
C ILE A 25 -4.38 -21.15 -11.73
N ILE A 26 -4.58 -22.30 -11.09
CA ILE A 26 -3.62 -22.89 -10.18
C ILE A 26 -2.28 -23.18 -10.88
N GLU A 27 -2.30 -23.75 -12.09
CA GLU A 27 -1.07 -23.97 -12.86
C GLU A 27 -0.30 -22.67 -13.16
N MET A 28 -1.03 -21.57 -13.39
CA MET A 28 -0.40 -20.25 -13.55
C MET A 28 0.18 -19.74 -12.22
N LEU A 29 -0.56 -19.90 -11.13
CA LEU A 29 -0.12 -19.50 -9.79
C LEU A 29 1.12 -20.30 -9.32
N GLN A 30 1.24 -21.57 -9.69
CA GLN A 30 2.44 -22.36 -9.39
C GLN A 30 3.73 -21.79 -10.01
N LYS A 31 3.60 -21.09 -11.14
CA LYS A 31 4.71 -20.43 -11.85
C LYS A 31 4.94 -18.98 -11.42
N GLY A 32 4.08 -18.46 -10.57
CA GLY A 32 4.05 -17.04 -10.22
C GLY A 32 3.52 -16.17 -11.36
N VAL A 33 2.39 -15.51 -11.15
CA VAL A 33 1.70 -14.75 -12.20
C VAL A 33 1.09 -13.47 -11.65
N THR A 34 1.00 -12.42 -12.47
CA THR A 34 0.20 -11.24 -12.15
C THR A 34 -1.28 -11.55 -12.35
N LEU A 35 -2.16 -11.01 -11.49
CA LEU A 35 -3.61 -11.21 -11.66
C LEU A 35 -4.11 -10.64 -12.99
N GLN A 36 -3.46 -9.61 -13.50
CA GLN A 36 -3.75 -9.05 -14.82
C GLN A 36 -3.55 -10.08 -15.95
N LYS A 37 -2.52 -10.92 -15.89
CA LYS A 37 -2.33 -12.00 -16.89
C LYS A 37 -3.43 -13.06 -16.80
N ILE A 38 -3.92 -13.35 -15.59
CA ILE A 38 -5.08 -14.27 -15.42
C ILE A 38 -6.32 -13.64 -16.05
N LYS A 39 -6.59 -12.37 -15.74
CA LYS A 39 -7.68 -11.59 -16.31
C LYS A 39 -7.71 -11.67 -17.84
N LEU A 40 -6.59 -11.30 -18.46
CA LEU A 40 -6.47 -11.27 -19.93
C LEU A 40 -6.59 -12.66 -20.58
N LYS A 41 -6.01 -13.69 -19.94
CA LYS A 41 -6.03 -15.05 -20.50
C LYS A 41 -7.41 -15.67 -20.53
N PHE A 42 -8.26 -15.34 -19.56
CA PHE A 42 -9.58 -15.95 -19.40
C PHE A 42 -10.73 -14.98 -19.67
N ASP A 43 -10.43 -13.78 -20.16
CA ASP A 43 -11.41 -12.71 -20.42
C ASP A 43 -12.35 -12.46 -19.22
N LEU A 44 -11.75 -12.29 -18.04
CA LEU A 44 -12.46 -12.07 -16.79
C LEU A 44 -12.47 -10.59 -16.43
N CYS A 45 -13.48 -10.15 -15.67
CA CYS A 45 -13.39 -8.87 -14.99
C CYS A 45 -12.56 -8.98 -13.69
N ASP A 46 -12.11 -7.84 -13.13
CA ASP A 46 -11.29 -7.81 -11.93
C ASP A 46 -11.95 -8.55 -10.75
N SER A 47 -13.25 -8.27 -10.53
CA SER A 47 -14.00 -8.90 -9.43
C SER A 47 -14.11 -10.42 -9.59
N ASP A 48 -14.14 -10.94 -10.81
CA ASP A 48 -14.20 -12.38 -11.04
C ASP A 48 -12.84 -13.04 -10.78
N VAL A 49 -11.74 -12.39 -11.14
CA VAL A 49 -10.40 -12.87 -10.79
C VAL A 49 -10.25 -12.92 -9.27
N VAL A 50 -10.62 -11.84 -8.56
CA VAL A 50 -10.53 -11.80 -7.10
C VAL A 50 -11.42 -12.87 -6.45
N LYS A 51 -12.66 -13.04 -6.91
CA LYS A 51 -13.57 -14.10 -6.41
C LYS A 51 -12.95 -15.49 -6.56
N ARG A 52 -12.31 -15.78 -7.70
CA ARG A 52 -11.65 -17.07 -7.94
C ARG A 52 -10.44 -17.28 -7.04
N ILE A 53 -9.59 -16.26 -6.89
CA ILE A 53 -8.43 -16.31 -5.98
C ILE A 53 -8.90 -16.57 -4.54
N ASN A 54 -9.94 -15.85 -4.08
CA ASN A 54 -10.50 -16.07 -2.75
C ASN A 54 -11.15 -17.45 -2.60
N ALA A 55 -11.84 -17.95 -3.62
CA ALA A 55 -12.39 -19.31 -3.62
C ALA A 55 -11.29 -20.36 -3.51
N LEU A 56 -10.19 -20.21 -4.25
CA LEU A 56 -9.03 -21.11 -4.15
C LEU A 56 -8.39 -21.03 -2.76
N SER A 57 -8.27 -19.84 -2.17
CA SER A 57 -7.78 -19.70 -0.79
C SER A 57 -8.70 -20.40 0.20
N ASN A 58 -10.02 -20.29 0.04
CA ASN A 58 -11.00 -20.99 0.87
C ASN A 58 -10.97 -22.52 0.69
N MET A 59 -10.51 -23.00 -0.47
CA MET A 59 -10.26 -24.43 -0.72
C MET A 59 -8.93 -24.91 -0.11
N GLY A 60 -8.18 -24.04 0.58
CA GLY A 60 -6.95 -24.40 1.27
C GLY A 60 -5.65 -24.12 0.50
N TYR A 61 -5.72 -23.46 -0.66
CA TYR A 61 -4.51 -23.02 -1.36
C TYR A 61 -3.92 -21.79 -0.66
N SER A 62 -2.68 -21.89 -0.20
CA SER A 62 -1.95 -20.74 0.34
C SER A 62 -1.42 -19.89 -0.83
N ILE A 63 -2.07 -18.76 -1.10
CA ILE A 63 -1.69 -17.88 -2.19
C ILE A 63 -0.99 -16.65 -1.62
N GLY A 64 0.32 -16.55 -1.88
CA GLY A 64 1.16 -15.43 -1.45
C GLY A 64 1.34 -14.37 -2.53
N ARG A 65 1.70 -13.16 -2.12
CA ARG A 65 2.09 -12.04 -2.99
C ARG A 65 3.59 -11.82 -2.92
N SER A 66 4.22 -11.55 -4.05
CA SER A 66 5.60 -11.09 -4.12
C SER A 66 5.69 -9.80 -4.94
N PHE A 67 6.49 -8.85 -4.47
CA PHE A 67 6.65 -7.54 -5.07
C PHE A 67 8.06 -7.43 -5.65
N ASN A 68 8.19 -6.94 -6.86
CA ASN A 68 9.48 -6.65 -7.48
C ASN A 68 9.37 -5.43 -8.42
N GLU A 69 10.48 -5.01 -8.99
CA GLU A 69 10.53 -3.85 -9.90
C GLU A 69 9.61 -3.95 -11.13
N TYR A 70 9.09 -5.14 -11.43
CA TYR A 70 8.17 -5.39 -12.55
C TYR A 70 6.71 -5.52 -12.13
N GLY A 71 6.40 -5.41 -10.84
CA GLY A 71 5.04 -5.45 -10.30
C GLY A 71 4.77 -6.58 -9.31
N VAL A 72 3.49 -6.80 -9.04
CA VAL A 72 3.03 -7.77 -8.04
C VAL A 72 2.71 -9.10 -8.69
N LYS A 73 3.34 -10.18 -8.20
CA LYS A 73 3.05 -11.55 -8.62
C LYS A 73 2.37 -12.33 -7.50
N PHE A 74 1.46 -13.19 -7.88
CA PHE A 74 0.77 -14.12 -7.00
C PHE A 74 1.27 -15.54 -7.26
N GLN A 75 1.49 -16.29 -6.19
CA GLN A 75 2.01 -17.64 -6.27
C GLN A 75 1.39 -18.52 -5.19
N VAL A 76 1.09 -19.78 -5.52
CA VAL A 76 0.74 -20.79 -4.52
C VAL A 76 2.00 -21.14 -3.73
N SER A 77 1.90 -21.04 -2.41
CA SER A 77 2.96 -21.38 -1.47
C SER A 77 2.63 -22.67 -0.73
N ASP A 78 3.61 -23.53 -0.56
CA ASP A 78 3.49 -24.73 0.29
C ASP A 78 3.55 -24.37 1.80
N LYS A 79 3.92 -23.14 2.13
CA LYS A 79 3.94 -22.63 3.51
C LYS A 79 2.60 -21.97 3.80
N ILE A 80 1.99 -22.34 4.92
CA ILE A 80 0.87 -21.58 5.48
C ILE A 80 1.42 -20.18 5.78
N VAL A 81 1.19 -19.26 4.89
CA VAL A 81 1.48 -17.83 5.14
C VAL A 81 0.35 -17.36 6.04
N MET A 82 0.61 -17.34 7.34
CA MET A 82 -0.26 -16.59 8.25
C MET A 82 -0.30 -15.16 7.71
N PRO A 83 -1.47 -14.51 7.65
CA PRO A 83 -1.56 -13.09 7.35
C PRO A 83 -0.99 -12.31 8.53
N LEU A 84 0.33 -12.32 8.65
CA LEU A 84 1.07 -11.36 9.44
C LEU A 84 0.91 -10.02 8.72
N GLN A 85 0.90 -8.92 9.47
CA GLN A 85 1.10 -7.57 8.93
C GLN A 85 2.37 -7.62 8.09
N ASP A 86 2.20 -7.86 6.80
CA ASP A 86 3.29 -8.22 5.93
C ASP A 86 4.07 -6.95 5.62
N ASN A 87 5.29 -6.88 6.13
CA ASN A 87 6.26 -5.95 5.58
C ASN A 87 6.29 -6.21 4.07
N ILE A 88 5.90 -5.23 3.28
CA ILE A 88 6.00 -5.34 1.83
C ILE A 88 7.47 -5.25 1.47
N ASN A 89 7.99 -6.31 0.86
CA ASN A 89 9.38 -6.38 0.40
C ASN A 89 9.39 -6.27 -1.12
N ILE A 90 9.91 -5.16 -1.64
CA ILE A 90 10.08 -4.93 -3.07
C ILE A 90 11.51 -5.29 -3.44
N THR A 91 11.66 -6.41 -4.14
CA THR A 91 12.96 -6.80 -4.68
C THR A 91 13.27 -5.94 -5.90
N THR A 92 14.39 -5.26 -5.86
CA THR A 92 14.84 -4.37 -6.93
C THR A 92 16.34 -4.49 -7.14
N SER A 93 16.78 -4.04 -8.30
CA SER A 93 18.18 -3.84 -8.64
C SER A 93 18.74 -2.58 -7.95
N ASN A 94 19.72 -1.91 -8.57
CA ASN A 94 20.37 -0.74 -7.96
C ASN A 94 19.56 0.55 -8.04
N LYS A 95 18.53 0.59 -8.89
CA LYS A 95 17.68 1.78 -9.09
C LYS A 95 16.22 1.42 -8.93
N PHE A 96 15.51 2.19 -8.11
CA PHE A 96 14.08 2.04 -7.95
C PHE A 96 13.40 3.40 -7.81
N THR A 97 12.42 3.67 -8.67
CA THR A 97 11.66 4.92 -8.67
C THR A 97 10.19 4.63 -8.41
N PHE A 98 9.58 5.43 -7.55
CA PHE A 98 8.16 5.36 -7.25
C PHE A 98 7.58 6.75 -7.03
N LEU A 99 6.26 6.87 -7.23
CA LEU A 99 5.51 8.09 -6.95
C LEU A 99 4.85 7.98 -5.58
N VAL A 100 4.73 9.10 -4.88
CA VAL A 100 4.07 9.18 -3.58
C VAL A 100 3.00 10.24 -3.61
N ILE A 101 1.77 9.88 -3.26
CA ILE A 101 0.62 10.76 -3.15
C ILE A 101 -0.06 10.57 -1.80
N ALA A 102 -0.86 11.54 -1.39
CA ALA A 102 -1.58 11.52 -0.12
C ALA A 102 -2.88 12.31 -0.22
N ASP A 103 -3.81 12.01 0.68
CA ASP A 103 -4.93 12.90 1.02
C ASP A 103 -5.73 13.32 -0.23
N THR A 104 -6.27 12.33 -0.96
CA THR A 104 -7.11 12.58 -2.15
C THR A 104 -8.54 12.97 -1.79
N HIS A 105 -9.02 12.57 -0.61
CA HIS A 105 -10.33 12.92 -0.05
C HIS A 105 -11.48 12.82 -1.05
N PHE A 106 -11.55 11.74 -1.84
CA PHE A 106 -12.63 11.55 -2.80
C PHE A 106 -13.99 11.53 -2.10
N GLY A 107 -14.90 12.34 -2.63
CA GLY A 107 -16.19 12.63 -2.01
C GLY A 107 -16.25 13.98 -1.30
N ASN A 108 -15.12 14.68 -1.13
CA ASN A 108 -15.07 16.09 -0.74
C ASN A 108 -15.41 16.98 -1.93
N ILE A 109 -15.97 18.18 -1.69
CA ILE A 109 -16.25 19.16 -2.77
C ILE A 109 -14.97 19.65 -3.46
N TYR A 110 -13.84 19.51 -2.83
CA TYR A 110 -12.51 19.90 -3.33
C TYR A 110 -11.70 18.71 -3.85
N ASP A 111 -12.31 17.53 -4.01
CA ASP A 111 -11.60 16.39 -4.61
C ASP A 111 -11.11 16.73 -6.03
N ASN A 112 -9.89 16.33 -6.35
CA ASN A 112 -9.23 16.65 -7.60
C ASN A 112 -8.80 15.39 -8.35
N LEU A 113 -9.78 14.71 -8.97
CA LEU A 113 -9.54 13.51 -9.77
C LEU A 113 -8.64 13.80 -10.98
N GLN A 114 -8.71 15.03 -11.54
CA GLN A 114 -7.88 15.41 -12.68
C GLN A 114 -6.40 15.33 -12.30
N LEU A 115 -6.01 15.98 -11.17
CA LEU A 115 -4.64 15.90 -10.67
C LEU A 115 -4.16 14.46 -10.48
N VAL A 116 -4.99 13.62 -9.88
CA VAL A 116 -4.60 12.22 -9.65
C VAL A 116 -4.41 11.47 -10.97
N ASN A 117 -5.26 11.72 -11.98
CA ASN A 117 -5.07 11.16 -13.32
C ASN A 117 -3.77 11.63 -13.98
N GLU A 118 -3.44 12.90 -13.88
CA GLU A 118 -2.20 13.49 -14.42
C GLU A 118 -0.95 12.89 -13.74
N LEU A 119 -0.99 12.70 -12.42
CA LEU A 119 0.09 12.05 -11.68
C LEU A 119 0.27 10.58 -12.10
N TYR A 120 -0.82 9.85 -12.38
CA TYR A 120 -0.73 8.50 -12.89
C TYR A 120 -0.24 8.45 -14.33
N GLN A 121 -0.61 9.42 -15.17
CA GLN A 121 -0.07 9.57 -16.51
C GLN A 121 1.45 9.85 -16.44
N TYR A 122 1.86 10.78 -15.58
CA TYR A 122 3.28 11.04 -15.30
C TYR A 122 4.04 9.78 -14.91
N ALA A 123 3.45 8.95 -14.02
CA ALA A 123 4.07 7.68 -13.62
C ALA A 123 4.22 6.72 -14.82
N GLN A 124 3.22 6.63 -15.68
CA GLN A 124 3.26 5.79 -16.87
C GLN A 124 4.32 6.23 -17.87
N ASP A 125 4.40 7.53 -18.15
CA ASP A 125 5.35 8.11 -19.13
C ASP A 125 6.81 7.94 -18.68
N ARG A 126 7.03 7.89 -17.37
CA ARG A 126 8.36 7.64 -16.78
C ARG A 126 8.64 6.18 -16.44
N ASN A 127 7.74 5.26 -16.79
CA ASN A 127 7.82 3.84 -16.44
C ASN A 127 7.93 3.60 -14.91
N ILE A 128 7.32 4.45 -14.10
CA ILE A 128 7.22 4.26 -12.65
C ILE A 128 6.15 3.20 -12.40
N ARG A 129 6.57 2.08 -11.80
CA ARG A 129 5.72 0.92 -11.57
C ARG A 129 4.82 1.05 -10.35
N TYR A 130 5.21 1.83 -9.35
CA TYR A 130 4.50 1.91 -8.08
C TYR A 130 4.11 3.34 -7.72
N VAL A 131 2.87 3.49 -7.26
CA VAL A 131 2.38 4.66 -6.55
C VAL A 131 2.12 4.27 -5.11
N PHE A 132 2.71 4.99 -4.15
CA PHE A 132 2.41 4.83 -2.73
C PHE A 132 1.40 5.89 -2.33
N HIS A 133 0.23 5.46 -1.83
CA HIS A 133 -0.81 6.36 -1.34
C HIS A 133 -0.85 6.34 0.20
N LEU A 134 -0.62 7.50 0.79
CA LEU A 134 -0.41 7.64 2.24
C LEU A 134 -1.69 7.87 3.04
N GLY A 135 -2.84 7.35 2.58
CA GLY A 135 -4.11 7.41 3.31
C GLY A 135 -4.96 8.65 3.01
N ASP A 136 -6.12 8.70 3.63
CA ASP A 136 -7.21 9.62 3.35
C ASP A 136 -7.60 9.58 1.86
N ILE A 137 -7.89 8.36 1.39
CA ILE A 137 -8.32 8.09 0.02
C ILE A 137 -9.70 8.69 -0.22
N ILE A 138 -10.61 8.51 0.74
CA ILE A 138 -11.96 9.07 0.71
C ILE A 138 -12.15 10.13 1.80
N GLU A 139 -13.16 10.98 1.65
CA GLU A 139 -13.54 11.94 2.69
C GLU A 139 -14.11 11.24 3.92
N GLY A 140 -14.74 10.08 3.73
CA GLY A 140 -15.38 9.33 4.80
C GLY A 140 -16.65 9.98 5.28
N CYS A 141 -17.07 9.65 6.53
CA CYS A 141 -18.25 10.24 7.14
C CYS A 141 -17.93 11.55 7.87
N ALA A 142 -18.88 12.47 7.84
CA ALA A 142 -18.81 13.67 8.68
C ALA A 142 -18.71 13.30 10.15
N LEU A 143 -17.86 14.00 10.90
CA LEU A 143 -17.94 14.03 12.35
C LEU A 143 -19.01 15.05 12.75
N ASP A 144 -19.58 14.87 13.93
CA ASP A 144 -20.66 15.73 14.47
C ASP A 144 -20.30 17.23 14.46
N ASN A 145 -19.01 17.58 14.45
CA ASN A 145 -18.50 18.95 14.45
C ASN A 145 -17.93 19.41 13.09
N GLN A 146 -18.01 18.58 12.03
CA GLN A 146 -17.56 18.97 10.70
C GLN A 146 -18.73 19.46 9.85
N SER A 147 -18.53 20.56 9.12
CA SER A 147 -19.56 21.09 8.24
C SER A 147 -19.94 20.08 7.15
N PRO A 148 -21.19 19.59 7.11
CA PRO A 148 -21.67 18.71 6.06
C PRO A 148 -21.51 19.30 4.66
N SER A 149 -21.37 20.64 4.57
CA SER A 149 -21.22 21.38 3.30
C SER A 149 -19.95 21.05 2.52
N ARG A 150 -18.97 20.37 3.13
CA ARG A 150 -17.74 19.95 2.44
C ARG A 150 -17.82 18.58 1.81
N ILE A 151 -18.87 17.82 2.11
CA ILE A 151 -19.03 16.46 1.60
C ILE A 151 -19.93 16.51 0.36
N LYS A 152 -19.35 16.21 -0.81
CA LYS A 152 -20.04 16.10 -2.09
C LYS A 152 -20.86 14.81 -2.19
N LYS A 153 -20.32 13.71 -1.63
CA LYS A 153 -20.95 12.40 -1.56
C LYS A 153 -21.10 11.99 -0.10
N VAL A 154 -22.33 12.07 0.41
CA VAL A 154 -22.63 11.81 1.83
C VAL A 154 -22.54 10.31 2.15
N ASP A 155 -22.93 9.44 1.21
CA ASP A 155 -22.87 8.00 1.39
C ASP A 155 -21.45 7.46 1.19
N ILE A 156 -20.95 6.73 2.18
CA ILE A 156 -19.64 6.07 2.14
C ILE A 156 -19.57 5.07 0.97
N HIS A 157 -20.66 4.35 0.71
CA HIS A 157 -20.70 3.41 -0.42
C HIS A 157 -20.54 4.12 -1.77
N GLU A 158 -21.12 5.30 -1.93
CA GLU A 158 -20.91 6.11 -3.14
C GLU A 158 -19.46 6.60 -3.28
N GLN A 159 -18.80 6.95 -2.16
CA GLN A 159 -17.39 7.34 -2.17
C GLN A 159 -16.50 6.16 -2.56
N VAL A 160 -16.71 4.99 -1.95
CA VAL A 160 -15.96 3.76 -2.27
C VAL A 160 -16.22 3.30 -3.70
N ASP A 161 -17.46 3.38 -4.16
CA ASP A 161 -17.83 3.10 -5.55
C ASP A 161 -17.14 4.05 -6.52
N PHE A 162 -17.02 5.34 -6.17
CA PHE A 162 -16.30 6.31 -6.95
C PHE A 162 -14.82 5.94 -7.06
N VAL A 163 -14.15 5.65 -5.93
CA VAL A 163 -12.75 5.20 -5.93
C VAL A 163 -12.57 3.95 -6.78
N THR A 164 -13.38 2.92 -6.56
CA THR A 164 -13.20 1.65 -7.29
C THR A 164 -13.44 1.76 -8.79
N LYS A 165 -14.25 2.75 -9.25
CA LYS A 165 -14.61 2.93 -10.66
C LYS A 165 -13.83 4.04 -11.35
N LYS A 166 -13.43 5.09 -10.64
CA LYS A 166 -12.88 6.34 -11.21
C LYS A 166 -11.44 6.61 -10.86
N TYR A 167 -10.94 6.07 -9.74
CA TYR A 167 -9.53 6.20 -9.41
C TYR A 167 -8.68 5.66 -10.56
N PRO A 168 -7.58 6.34 -10.94
CA PRO A 168 -6.78 5.93 -12.10
C PRO A 168 -6.41 4.46 -12.06
N LYS A 169 -6.47 3.83 -13.22
CA LYS A 169 -6.18 2.41 -13.39
C LYS A 169 -5.29 2.20 -14.61
N SER A 170 -4.21 1.46 -14.39
CA SER A 170 -3.29 1.10 -15.46
C SER A 170 -2.73 -0.31 -15.21
N ASP A 171 -2.55 -1.07 -16.27
CA ASP A 171 -1.88 -2.38 -16.20
C ASP A 171 -0.37 -2.24 -15.91
N ARG A 172 0.15 -1.00 -15.96
CA ARG A 172 1.58 -0.70 -15.75
C ARG A 172 1.88 -0.08 -14.39
N VAL A 173 0.86 0.27 -13.60
CA VAL A 173 1.04 0.94 -12.31
C VAL A 173 0.27 0.19 -11.24
N ASP A 174 0.97 -0.22 -10.20
CA ASP A 174 0.38 -0.79 -8.99
C ASP A 174 0.35 0.27 -7.89
N THR A 175 -0.75 0.37 -7.15
CA THR A 175 -0.90 1.26 -6.02
C THR A 175 -0.76 0.50 -4.72
N ILE A 176 0.23 0.84 -3.90
CA ILE A 176 0.36 0.36 -2.53
C ILE A 176 -0.18 1.44 -1.61
N TYR A 177 -1.18 1.13 -0.78
CA TYR A 177 -1.83 2.14 0.04
C TYR A 177 -1.98 1.76 1.50
N ILE A 178 -1.91 2.77 2.35
CA ILE A 178 -2.36 2.71 3.74
C ILE A 178 -3.68 3.46 3.88
N LEU A 179 -4.38 3.26 5.00
CA LEU A 179 -5.57 4.02 5.33
C LEU A 179 -5.24 5.15 6.31
N GLY A 180 -5.83 6.32 6.06
CA GLY A 180 -5.78 7.46 6.94
C GLY A 180 -6.96 7.54 7.91
N ASN A 181 -7.04 8.62 8.67
CA ASN A 181 -8.08 8.79 9.68
C ASN A 181 -9.49 8.97 9.09
N HIS A 182 -9.63 9.58 7.91
CA HIS A 182 -10.91 9.69 7.21
C HIS A 182 -11.42 8.32 6.74
N ASP A 183 -10.54 7.53 6.17
CA ASP A 183 -10.82 6.14 5.75
C ASP A 183 -11.19 5.26 6.96
N TYR A 184 -10.46 5.41 8.06
CA TYR A 184 -10.65 4.62 9.28
C TYR A 184 -12.01 4.86 9.95
N ARG A 185 -12.56 6.07 9.82
CA ARG A 185 -13.91 6.39 10.36
C ARG A 185 -15.00 5.46 9.82
N CYS A 186 -14.80 4.94 8.60
CA CYS A 186 -15.75 4.03 7.98
C CYS A 186 -15.86 2.70 8.71
N LEU A 187 -14.80 2.26 9.40
CA LEU A 187 -14.81 1.04 10.22
C LEU A 187 -15.82 1.16 11.37
N SER A 188 -15.97 2.35 11.97
CA SER A 188 -16.97 2.58 13.03
C SER A 188 -18.41 2.42 12.54
N LYS A 189 -18.62 2.48 11.22
CA LYS A 189 -19.91 2.23 10.54
C LYS A 189 -19.99 0.81 9.97
N GLY A 190 -19.03 -0.06 10.30
CA GLY A 190 -18.99 -1.45 9.84
C GLY A 190 -18.48 -1.63 8.40
N ILE A 191 -17.90 -0.58 7.79
CA ILE A 191 -17.42 -0.62 6.41
C ILE A 191 -15.89 -0.62 6.40
N ASP A 192 -15.29 -1.76 6.04
CA ASP A 192 -13.86 -1.89 5.80
C ASP A 192 -13.57 -1.59 4.33
N ILE A 193 -13.17 -0.35 4.06
CA ILE A 193 -12.92 0.11 2.68
C ILE A 193 -11.73 -0.60 2.04
N SER A 194 -10.73 -1.04 2.83
CA SER A 194 -9.58 -1.75 2.29
C SER A 194 -10.02 -3.05 1.62
N LYS A 195 -10.88 -3.82 2.28
CA LYS A 195 -11.43 -5.06 1.71
C LYS A 195 -12.27 -4.81 0.47
N VAL A 196 -13.06 -3.73 0.46
CA VAL A 196 -13.89 -3.40 -0.71
C VAL A 196 -13.02 -3.01 -1.90
N ILE A 197 -11.97 -2.21 -1.68
CA ILE A 197 -11.04 -1.80 -2.73
C ILE A 197 -10.29 -3.03 -3.26
N GLU A 198 -9.64 -3.82 -2.42
CA GLU A 198 -8.89 -5.02 -2.85
C GLU A 198 -9.79 -6.04 -3.56
N HIS A 199 -11.08 -6.12 -3.19
CA HIS A 199 -12.03 -7.01 -3.85
C HIS A 199 -12.40 -6.55 -5.28
N ARG A 200 -12.27 -5.26 -5.60
CA ARG A 200 -12.69 -4.67 -6.88
C ARG A 200 -11.53 -4.19 -7.75
N ARG A 201 -10.32 -4.05 -7.20
CA ARG A 201 -9.14 -3.48 -7.86
C ARG A 201 -7.95 -4.42 -7.72
N LEU A 202 -7.50 -4.98 -8.85
CA LEU A 202 -6.33 -5.87 -8.91
C LEU A 202 -5.00 -5.13 -8.77
N ASP A 203 -5.02 -3.83 -9.03
CA ASP A 203 -3.88 -2.93 -9.08
C ASP A 203 -3.71 -2.11 -7.78
N MET A 204 -4.58 -2.31 -6.79
CA MET A 204 -4.50 -1.63 -5.50
C MET A 204 -4.25 -2.62 -4.37
N HIS A 205 -3.16 -2.42 -3.62
CA HIS A 205 -2.67 -3.36 -2.62
C HIS A 205 -2.64 -2.69 -1.25
N PHE A 206 -3.49 -3.17 -0.34
CA PHE A 206 -3.52 -2.67 1.03
C PHE A 206 -2.25 -3.06 1.78
N ALA A 207 -1.61 -2.08 2.41
CA ALA A 207 -0.38 -2.24 3.18
C ALA A 207 -0.58 -2.10 4.70
N GLY A 208 -1.60 -1.37 5.15
CA GLY A 208 -1.84 -1.23 6.58
C GLY A 208 -2.74 -0.06 6.96
N PHE A 209 -3.10 -0.03 8.23
CA PHE A 209 -3.81 1.10 8.86
C PHE A 209 -2.79 2.05 9.46
N LYS A 210 -2.96 3.37 9.30
CA LYS A 210 -2.09 4.44 9.82
C LYS A 210 -0.64 4.38 9.33
N SER A 211 -0.05 3.20 9.23
CA SER A 211 1.34 3.03 8.84
C SER A 211 1.64 1.66 8.24
N SER A 212 2.71 1.59 7.46
CA SER A 212 3.27 0.34 6.96
C SER A 212 4.76 0.48 6.72
N LYS A 213 5.51 -0.60 6.94
CA LYS A 213 6.92 -0.72 6.56
C LYS A 213 7.03 -1.30 5.17
N ILE A 214 7.78 -0.62 4.33
CA ILE A 214 8.14 -1.10 3.00
C ILE A 214 9.65 -1.28 2.95
N ILE A 215 10.10 -2.45 2.56
CA ILE A 215 11.52 -2.69 2.28
C ILE A 215 11.70 -2.62 0.77
N VAL A 216 12.53 -1.69 0.31
CA VAL A 216 12.88 -1.50 -1.10
C VAL A 216 14.33 -1.86 -1.29
N GLY A 217 14.60 -3.05 -1.80
CA GLY A 217 15.95 -3.61 -1.83
C GLY A 217 16.52 -3.75 -0.41
N ASN A 218 17.47 -2.88 -0.06
CA ASN A 218 18.06 -2.80 1.28
C ASN A 218 17.62 -1.55 2.09
N LYS A 219 16.70 -0.75 1.56
CA LYS A 219 16.22 0.49 2.17
C LYS A 219 14.93 0.26 2.93
N LEU A 220 14.81 0.84 4.11
CA LEU A 220 13.63 0.74 4.96
C LEU A 220 12.83 2.04 4.88
N VAL A 221 11.63 1.95 4.31
CA VAL A 221 10.68 3.06 4.13
C VAL A 221 9.49 2.89 5.07
N LEU A 222 9.14 3.94 5.79
CA LEU A 222 7.90 4.01 6.57
C LEU A 222 6.88 4.84 5.82
N LEU A 223 5.73 4.25 5.49
CA LEU A 223 4.53 4.98 5.11
C LEU A 223 3.77 5.31 6.39
N GLN A 224 3.36 6.57 6.55
CA GLN A 224 2.69 7.04 7.77
C GLN A 224 1.55 8.01 7.46
N HIS A 225 0.42 7.81 8.17
CA HIS A 225 -0.70 8.75 8.23
C HIS A 225 -1.10 8.95 9.70
N PRO A 226 -0.49 9.89 10.43
CA PRO A 226 -0.78 10.11 11.84
C PRO A 226 -2.22 10.59 12.02
N PHE A 227 -2.90 10.15 13.10
CA PHE A 227 -4.30 10.53 13.34
C PHE A 227 -4.42 11.82 14.16
N THR A 228 -3.35 12.22 14.81
CA THR A 228 -3.26 13.46 15.60
C THR A 228 -2.07 14.28 15.16
N ILE A 229 -2.27 15.59 15.06
CA ILE A 229 -1.17 16.54 14.86
C ILE A 229 -0.67 16.94 16.24
N GLU A 230 0.31 16.22 16.79
CA GLU A 230 1.05 16.71 17.94
C GLU A 230 2.00 17.80 17.47
N LYS A 231 1.84 19.01 18.04
CA LYS A 231 2.60 20.22 17.66
C LYS A 231 4.11 20.11 17.92
N SER A 232 4.59 19.08 18.59
CA SER A 232 5.96 19.02 19.11
C SER A 232 6.75 17.76 18.81
N SER A 233 6.17 16.71 18.26
CA SER A 233 6.93 15.51 17.94
C SER A 233 6.78 15.10 16.48
N ILE A 234 7.92 14.94 15.83
CA ILE A 234 8.07 14.36 14.50
C ILE A 234 7.66 12.87 14.55
N TYR A 235 7.60 12.29 15.73
CA TYR A 235 7.18 10.91 16.00
C TYR A 235 5.83 10.90 16.71
N ASP A 236 4.85 10.24 16.11
CA ASP A 236 3.65 9.83 16.80
C ASP A 236 4.07 8.86 17.94
N SER A 237 3.63 9.14 19.17
CA SER A 237 3.95 8.29 20.33
C SER A 237 3.53 6.83 20.10
N GLU A 238 2.42 6.59 19.43
CA GLU A 238 1.95 5.25 19.06
C GLU A 238 2.94 4.53 18.13
N ILE A 239 3.67 5.27 17.28
CA ILE A 239 4.66 4.68 16.38
C ILE A 239 5.99 4.46 17.10
N ARG A 240 6.35 5.33 18.03
CA ARG A 240 7.55 5.15 18.84
C ARG A 240 7.51 3.87 19.68
N ASP A 241 6.34 3.50 20.18
CA ASP A 241 6.15 2.29 20.98
C ASP A 241 6.10 1.00 20.15
N LEU A 242 5.60 1.09 18.90
CA LEU A 242 5.56 -0.02 17.94
C LEU A 242 6.93 -0.31 17.31
N TYR A 243 7.81 0.69 17.25
CA TYR A 243 9.06 0.64 16.51
C TYR A 243 10.24 1.08 17.36
N PHE A 244 10.49 0.40 18.48
CA PHE A 244 11.73 0.60 19.23
C PHE A 244 12.94 0.49 18.28
N LYS A 245 13.37 1.66 17.78
CA LYS A 245 14.57 1.92 16.97
C LYS A 245 14.81 1.12 15.67
N PRO A 246 13.91 0.95 14.73
CA PRO A 246 14.37 0.83 13.37
C PRO A 246 14.71 2.23 12.87
N GLN A 247 15.94 2.43 12.48
CA GLN A 247 16.33 3.64 11.75
C GLN A 247 15.76 3.51 10.33
N PHE A 248 14.70 4.23 10.03
CA PHE A 248 14.17 4.31 8.67
C PHE A 248 15.10 5.14 7.79
N ASP A 249 15.30 4.70 6.55
CA ASP A 249 15.99 5.51 5.55
C ASP A 249 15.13 6.68 5.12
N LEU A 250 13.82 6.42 5.00
CA LEU A 250 12.84 7.39 4.55
C LEU A 250 11.50 7.20 5.27
N ILE A 251 10.92 8.29 5.73
CA ILE A 251 9.58 8.35 6.31
C ILE A 251 8.72 9.24 5.41
N LEU A 252 7.68 8.67 4.84
CA LEU A 252 6.72 9.35 3.97
C LEU A 252 5.42 9.58 4.74
N ARG A 253 5.01 10.84 4.91
CA ARG A 253 3.92 11.23 5.79
C ARG A 253 2.83 11.99 5.05
N GLY A 254 1.58 11.49 5.13
CA GLY A 254 0.35 12.20 4.75
C GLY A 254 -0.24 13.01 5.91
N HIS A 255 -1.54 13.29 5.90
CA HIS A 255 -2.36 13.94 6.92
C HIS A 255 -2.12 15.44 7.11
N THR A 256 -0.89 15.90 7.07
CA THR A 256 -0.57 17.31 7.38
C THR A 256 -0.96 18.26 6.25
N HIS A 257 -1.11 17.74 5.04
CA HIS A 257 -1.35 18.50 3.80
C HIS A 257 -0.28 19.57 3.52
N HIS A 258 0.89 19.45 4.16
CA HIS A 258 2.02 20.34 3.95
C HIS A 258 3.07 19.70 3.06
N ASN A 259 3.70 20.52 2.24
CA ASN A 259 4.89 20.11 1.51
C ASN A 259 6.13 20.43 2.36
N GLY A 260 6.99 19.44 2.63
CA GLY A 260 8.21 19.70 3.40
C GLY A 260 9.08 18.47 3.58
N ILE A 261 10.38 18.71 3.68
CA ILE A 261 11.39 17.69 3.93
C ILE A 261 12.14 18.07 5.19
N TYR A 262 12.33 17.08 6.08
CA TYR A 262 13.02 17.25 7.36
C TYR A 262 14.01 16.11 7.53
N ILE A 263 15.07 16.36 8.27
CA ILE A 263 16.03 15.33 8.72
C ILE A 263 15.90 15.21 10.22
N ASN A 264 15.62 14.02 10.71
CA ASN A 264 15.55 13.71 12.13
C ASN A 264 16.93 13.60 12.76
N GLU A 265 16.97 13.61 14.11
CA GLU A 265 18.20 13.38 14.89
C GLU A 265 18.85 12.02 14.60
N ASP A 266 18.07 10.99 14.26
CA ASP A 266 18.54 9.67 13.84
C ASP A 266 18.91 9.59 12.35
N GLU A 267 18.99 10.76 11.70
CA GLU A 267 19.32 10.91 10.27
C GLU A 267 18.28 10.30 9.30
N SER A 268 17.12 9.87 9.77
CA SER A 268 16.02 9.51 8.87
C SER A 268 15.46 10.73 8.17
N ILE A 269 15.20 10.59 6.88
CA ILE A 269 14.62 11.65 6.06
C ILE A 269 13.10 11.54 6.17
N VAL A 270 12.44 12.64 6.56
CA VAL A 270 10.99 12.72 6.65
C VAL A 270 10.47 13.64 5.57
N VAL A 271 9.53 13.13 4.78
CA VAL A 271 8.85 13.89 3.72
C VAL A 271 7.37 14.00 4.07
N ASN A 272 6.91 15.22 4.34
CA ASN A 272 5.49 15.49 4.37
C ASN A 272 5.02 15.68 2.93
N VAL A 273 4.11 14.82 2.50
CA VAL A 273 3.57 14.82 1.14
C VAL A 273 2.38 15.76 1.08
N PRO A 274 2.33 16.69 0.11
CA PRO A 274 1.19 17.59 -0.03
C PRO A 274 -0.07 16.81 -0.40
N ALA A 275 -1.22 17.34 -0.07
CA ALA A 275 -2.50 16.72 -0.40
C ALA A 275 -2.79 16.79 -1.91
N CYS A 276 -3.51 15.77 -2.41
CA CYS A 276 -4.02 15.74 -3.78
C CYS A 276 -5.44 16.30 -3.91
N TYR A 277 -5.90 17.16 -2.99
CA TYR A 277 -7.20 17.82 -3.12
C TYR A 277 -7.08 19.35 -3.04
N SER A 278 -8.00 20.08 -3.68
CA SER A 278 -7.91 21.51 -3.98
C SER A 278 -8.45 22.40 -2.87
N SER A 279 -8.10 22.17 -1.61
CA SER A 279 -8.63 23.00 -0.50
C SER A 279 -8.19 24.48 -0.63
N PRO A 280 -9.11 25.45 -0.52
CA PRO A 280 -8.76 26.87 -0.59
C PRO A 280 -7.77 27.35 0.46
N SER A 281 -7.66 26.63 1.58
CA SER A 281 -6.72 26.96 2.65
C SER A 281 -5.30 26.42 2.40
N ARG A 282 -5.06 25.68 1.30
CA ARG A 282 -3.77 25.04 0.99
C ARG A 282 -3.22 25.57 -0.32
N LYS A 283 -1.97 26.03 -0.27
CA LYS A 283 -1.30 26.65 -1.40
C LYS A 283 -0.77 25.63 -2.41
N TYR A 284 -0.38 24.45 -1.93
CA TYR A 284 0.30 23.46 -2.75
C TYR A 284 -0.48 22.16 -2.78
N GLN A 285 -0.67 21.65 -3.98
CA GLN A 285 -1.16 20.31 -4.27
C GLN A 285 -0.09 19.57 -5.06
N GLY A 286 -0.01 18.26 -4.90
CA GLY A 286 0.97 17.53 -5.70
C GLY A 286 1.39 16.20 -5.08
N ALA A 287 2.62 15.81 -5.42
CA ALA A 287 3.19 14.52 -5.11
C ALA A 287 4.70 14.60 -4.92
N TYR A 288 5.31 13.48 -4.61
CA TYR A 288 6.76 13.29 -4.70
C TYR A 288 7.10 12.13 -5.63
N GLU A 289 8.05 12.35 -6.54
CA GLU A 289 8.80 11.25 -7.14
C GLU A 289 10.00 10.96 -6.25
N VAL A 290 10.16 9.69 -5.87
CA VAL A 290 11.27 9.20 -5.04
C VAL A 290 12.09 8.22 -5.85
N GLU A 291 13.39 8.45 -5.93
CA GLU A 291 14.31 7.57 -6.61
C GLU A 291 15.42 7.11 -5.65
N PHE A 292 15.49 5.82 -5.40
CA PHE A 292 16.67 5.20 -4.79
C PHE A 292 17.66 4.79 -5.87
N PHE A 293 18.91 5.18 -5.70
CA PHE A 293 20.01 4.75 -6.55
C PHE A 293 21.25 4.48 -5.69
N ASN A 294 21.65 3.22 -5.61
CA ASN A 294 22.70 2.77 -4.67
C ASN A 294 22.38 3.22 -3.23
N ASP A 295 23.27 4.00 -2.62
CA ASP A 295 23.10 4.53 -1.26
C ASP A 295 22.61 5.98 -1.25
N SER A 296 21.90 6.42 -2.29
CA SER A 296 21.31 7.74 -2.33
C SER A 296 19.80 7.69 -2.55
N VAL A 297 19.13 8.74 -2.09
CA VAL A 297 17.71 9.01 -2.40
C VAL A 297 17.60 10.38 -3.04
N THR A 298 16.92 10.46 -4.17
CA THR A 298 16.53 11.71 -4.81
C THR A 298 15.04 11.91 -4.62
N LEU A 299 14.67 13.07 -4.13
CA LEU A 299 13.30 13.51 -3.87
C LEU A 299 12.96 14.64 -4.84
N ARG A 300 11.98 14.40 -5.72
CA ARG A 300 11.46 15.43 -6.64
C ARG A 300 10.06 15.79 -6.20
N SER A 301 9.89 17.04 -5.76
CA SER A 301 8.58 17.60 -5.45
C SER A 301 7.86 17.96 -6.75
N LEU A 302 6.71 17.34 -6.99
CA LEU A 302 5.82 17.62 -8.11
C LEU A 302 4.70 18.50 -7.59
N ILE A 303 4.70 19.76 -7.94
CA ILE A 303 3.64 20.71 -7.58
C ILE A 303 2.89 21.09 -8.84
N LEU A 304 1.57 21.17 -8.69
CA LEU A 304 0.68 21.45 -9.79
C LEU A 304 0.30 22.91 -9.82
N ASP A 305 0.63 23.58 -10.94
CA ASP A 305 -0.02 24.83 -11.34
C ASP A 305 -0.98 24.61 -12.53
N SER A 306 -0.62 23.78 -13.50
CA SER A 306 -1.45 23.36 -14.64
C SER A 306 -1.15 21.94 -15.10
N GLU A 307 0.09 21.50 -14.95
CA GLU A 307 0.56 20.13 -15.18
C GLU A 307 1.59 19.77 -14.10
N PRO A 308 1.78 18.44 -13.79
CA PRO A 308 2.76 18.04 -12.79
C PRO A 308 4.18 18.34 -13.25
N GLU A 309 4.74 19.42 -12.76
CA GLU A 309 6.13 19.79 -13.01
C GLU A 309 7.01 19.55 -11.79
N VAL A 310 8.29 19.26 -12.03
CA VAL A 310 9.28 19.16 -10.96
C VAL A 310 9.57 20.56 -10.42
N PHE A 311 9.03 20.86 -9.24
CA PHE A 311 9.23 22.14 -8.56
C PHE A 311 10.59 22.23 -7.86
N SER A 312 11.05 21.11 -7.29
CA SER A 312 12.36 21.01 -6.64
C SER A 312 12.89 19.60 -6.68
N GLU A 313 14.21 19.47 -6.77
CA GLU A 313 14.92 18.21 -6.68
C GLU A 313 15.98 18.32 -5.59
N ILE A 314 16.01 17.36 -4.66
CA ILE A 314 17.00 17.27 -3.60
C ILE A 314 17.53 15.84 -3.55
N LYS A 315 18.86 15.69 -3.50
CA LYS A 315 19.52 14.41 -3.35
C LYS A 315 20.20 14.31 -2.00
N TYR A 316 19.98 13.17 -1.33
CA TYR A 316 20.63 12.83 -0.07
C TYR A 316 21.44 11.54 -0.23
N GLU A 317 22.63 11.51 0.39
CA GLU A 317 23.39 10.27 0.57
C GLU A 317 22.94 9.59 1.85
N LEU A 318 22.53 8.33 1.74
CA LEU A 318 22.10 7.51 2.86
C LEU A 318 23.30 6.86 3.52
N LYS A 319 23.42 7.01 4.82
CA LYS A 319 24.51 6.35 5.56
C LYS A 319 24.26 4.84 5.63
N PRO A 320 25.32 4.00 5.52
CA PRO A 320 25.19 2.57 5.75
C PRO A 320 24.66 2.33 7.17
N LYS A 321 23.50 1.70 7.26
CA LYS A 321 22.94 1.28 8.55
C LYS A 321 23.48 -0.11 8.90
N GLU A 322 23.71 -0.37 10.19
CA GLU A 322 24.00 -1.73 10.62
C GLU A 322 22.89 -2.65 10.09
N LYS A 323 23.30 -3.75 9.43
CA LYS A 323 22.36 -4.72 8.88
C LYS A 323 21.32 -5.05 9.95
N ILE A 324 20.06 -4.72 9.67
CA ILE A 324 18.94 -5.13 10.51
C ILE A 324 18.98 -6.66 10.54
N LYS A 325 19.54 -7.21 11.65
CA LYS A 325 19.32 -8.62 11.97
C LYS A 325 17.82 -8.77 11.96
N THR A 326 17.30 -9.67 11.13
CA THR A 326 15.88 -9.98 11.04
C THR A 326 15.27 -9.83 12.42
N LEU A 327 14.45 -8.80 12.60
CA LEU A 327 13.78 -8.54 13.88
C LEU A 327 12.96 -9.79 14.17
N ASP A 328 13.48 -10.64 15.07
CA ASP A 328 12.66 -11.65 15.72
C ASP A 328 11.42 -10.92 16.24
N SER A 329 10.27 -11.25 15.66
CA SER A 329 9.04 -10.56 16.00
C SER A 329 8.87 -10.62 17.52
N PRO A 330 8.33 -9.58 18.18
CA PRO A 330 8.00 -9.63 19.60
C PRO A 330 7.18 -10.88 19.97
N ILE A 331 6.41 -11.41 19.03
CA ILE A 331 5.65 -12.66 19.13
C ILE A 331 6.57 -13.88 19.33
N ASN A 332 7.73 -13.94 18.67
CA ASN A 332 8.68 -15.04 18.87
C ASN A 332 9.29 -15.01 20.27
N LYS A 333 9.55 -13.81 20.81
CA LYS A 333 10.02 -13.67 22.21
C LYS A 333 8.92 -13.99 23.22
N PHE A 334 7.68 -13.66 22.92
CA PHE A 334 6.53 -13.98 23.77
C PHE A 334 6.26 -15.49 23.75
N ASN A 335 6.25 -16.11 22.60
CA ASN A 335 6.05 -17.56 22.44
C ASN A 335 7.21 -18.36 23.07
N ALA A 336 8.46 -17.89 22.97
CA ALA A 336 9.60 -18.54 23.61
C ALA A 336 9.52 -18.43 25.16
N ARG A 337 8.98 -17.34 25.71
CA ARG A 337 8.74 -17.19 27.16
C ARG A 337 7.53 -18.00 27.63
N TYR A 338 6.49 -18.10 26.82
CA TYR A 338 5.29 -18.88 27.11
C TYR A 338 5.61 -20.38 27.14
N ASN A 339 6.34 -20.87 26.15
CA ASN A 339 6.77 -22.28 26.10
C ASN A 339 7.77 -22.66 27.21
N LYS A 340 8.63 -21.73 27.68
CA LYS A 340 9.50 -21.98 28.84
C LYS A 340 8.74 -22.08 30.17
N ARG A 341 7.58 -21.41 30.31
CA ARG A 341 6.76 -21.46 31.53
C ARG A 341 5.88 -22.70 31.61
N ASN A 342 5.54 -23.31 30.47
CA ASN A 342 4.67 -24.48 30.44
C ASN A 342 5.46 -25.81 30.37
N ASN A 343 6.79 -25.77 30.28
CA ASN A 343 7.67 -26.94 30.30
C ASN A 343 8.60 -26.97 31.54
N ALA A 344 8.31 -26.18 32.55
CA ALA A 344 8.86 -26.20 33.88
C ALA A 344 7.73 -26.38 34.89
#